data_c2d4e0ed0b30456b475eabfdb9c1287e
#
_entry.id   c2d4e0ed0b30456b475eabfdb9c1287e
#
_cell.length_a   1.000
_cell.length_b   1.000
_cell.length_c   1.000
_cell.angle_alpha   90.00
_cell.angle_beta   90.00
_cell.angle_gamma   90.00
#
_symmetry.space_group_name_H-M   'P 1'
#
loop_
_entity.id
_entity.type
_entity.pdbx_description
1 polymer ?
#
loop_
_entity_poly.entity_id
_entity_poly.type
_entity_poly.pdbx_seq_one_letter_code
_entity_poly.pdbx_strand_id
1 'polypeptide(L)'
;MIELTAASSNLPSYLAAYDTNFSYNGNGWFSRSFSTGQDQWSAGVDTEGVDNNIPSVIMGIDDYSYSPGLFNGDVTSLTLGRNLEYDAGQDLWVQDEELIINNVSGYMPDTTTFAYAIYSLSHGGAVDGLGTFPGLTDYFAEQGTMQVGNLGLDDTLLGFGGQDTFVFQDGSAFDTVNSFDLAVDILDVSAWGATGLGDLSISTIGADTVISSSDFTDGITITGVTGLTAANFEFA
;
A
#
# COMPACT_ATOMS: atom_id res chain seq x y z
N MET A 1 -5.05 3.30 3.33
CA MET A 1 -3.89 3.27 4.25
C MET A 1 -2.97 2.16 3.81
N ILE A 2 -1.69 2.46 3.70
CA ILE A 2 -0.62 1.50 3.37
C ILE A 2 0.17 1.26 4.64
N GLU A 3 0.31 0.00 5.04
CA GLU A 3 1.12 -0.42 6.18
C GLU A 3 2.28 -1.26 5.66
N LEU A 4 3.51 -0.82 5.93
CA LEU A 4 4.71 -1.53 5.54
C LEU A 4 4.97 -2.69 6.51
N THR A 5 5.58 -3.74 5.97
CA THR A 5 6.23 -4.78 6.76
C THR A 5 7.74 -4.72 6.54
N ALA A 6 8.52 -5.53 7.24
CA ALA A 6 9.96 -5.60 7.02
C ALA A 6 10.33 -5.98 5.56
N ALA A 7 9.46 -6.71 4.86
CA ALA A 7 9.66 -7.08 3.46
C ALA A 7 9.47 -5.91 2.49
N SER A 8 8.62 -4.95 2.84
CA SER A 8 8.30 -3.76 2.06
C SER A 8 8.91 -2.47 2.63
N SER A 9 9.89 -2.57 3.52
CA SER A 9 10.56 -1.42 4.14
C SER A 9 11.15 -0.42 3.14
N ASN A 10 11.43 -0.84 1.91
CA ASN A 10 11.71 0.05 0.80
C ASN A 10 10.53 -0.02 -0.20
N LEU A 11 9.51 0.78 0.04
CA LEU A 11 8.25 0.74 -0.72
C LEU A 11 8.45 0.90 -2.23
N PRO A 12 9.25 1.87 -2.74
CA PRO A 12 9.50 1.99 -4.18
C PRO A 12 10.10 0.72 -4.81
N SER A 13 11.09 0.13 -4.16
CA SER A 13 11.74 -1.08 -4.64
C SER A 13 10.82 -2.29 -4.57
N TYR A 14 10.02 -2.38 -3.52
CA TYR A 14 9.04 -3.45 -3.34
C TYR A 14 7.98 -3.42 -4.44
N LEU A 15 7.35 -2.26 -4.68
CA LEU A 15 6.32 -2.12 -5.71
C LEU A 15 6.87 -2.40 -7.13
N ALA A 16 8.08 -1.93 -7.45
CA ALA A 16 8.71 -2.21 -8.73
C ALA A 16 9.03 -3.71 -8.92
N ALA A 17 9.46 -4.38 -7.85
CA ALA A 17 9.71 -5.83 -7.87
C ALA A 17 8.41 -6.62 -7.97
N TYR A 18 7.37 -6.23 -7.26
CA TYR A 18 6.05 -6.85 -7.34
C TYR A 18 5.48 -6.74 -8.76
N ASP A 19 5.45 -5.53 -9.33
CA ASP A 19 4.94 -5.28 -10.69
C ASP A 19 5.69 -6.11 -11.76
N THR A 20 7.01 -6.29 -11.57
CA THR A 20 7.83 -7.08 -12.50
C THR A 20 7.60 -8.59 -12.39
N ASN A 21 7.34 -9.08 -11.17
CA ASN A 21 7.33 -10.53 -10.89
C ASN A 21 5.93 -11.11 -10.71
N PHE A 22 4.93 -10.28 -10.39
CA PHE A 22 3.55 -10.74 -10.32
C PHE A 22 3.02 -11.03 -11.72
N SER A 23 2.44 -12.20 -11.89
CA SER A 23 1.82 -12.59 -13.16
C SER A 23 0.43 -13.13 -12.91
N TYR A 24 -0.58 -12.41 -13.39
CA TYR A 24 -1.94 -12.89 -13.43
C TYR A 24 -2.18 -13.65 -14.74
N ASN A 25 -2.24 -14.97 -14.65
CA ASN A 25 -2.46 -15.85 -15.80
C ASN A 25 -3.95 -16.19 -16.06
N GLY A 26 -4.87 -15.43 -15.44
CA GLY A 26 -6.30 -15.68 -15.49
C GLY A 26 -6.81 -16.67 -14.43
N ASN A 27 -5.94 -17.18 -13.57
CA ASN A 27 -6.28 -18.10 -12.49
C ASN A 27 -6.30 -17.36 -11.15
N GLY A 28 -7.46 -16.89 -10.74
CA GLY A 28 -7.72 -16.39 -9.40
C GLY A 28 -8.85 -17.19 -8.75
N TRP A 29 -8.91 -17.16 -7.44
CA TRP A 29 -9.89 -17.91 -6.67
C TRP A 29 -10.74 -16.96 -5.84
N PHE A 30 -12.05 -17.17 -5.90
CA PHE A 30 -12.98 -16.60 -4.93
C PHE A 30 -13.20 -17.58 -3.81
N SER A 31 -13.15 -17.13 -2.59
CA SER A 31 -13.47 -17.93 -1.41
C SER A 31 -14.30 -17.10 -0.43
N ARG A 32 -15.07 -17.82 0.39
CA ARG A 32 -15.89 -17.24 1.44
C ARG A 32 -15.75 -18.08 2.69
N SER A 33 -15.31 -17.44 3.76
CA SER A 33 -15.31 -18.09 5.06
C SER A 33 -16.73 -18.25 5.60
N PHE A 34 -17.17 -19.48 5.79
CA PHE A 34 -18.46 -19.77 6.43
C PHE A 34 -18.50 -19.38 7.92
N SER A 35 -17.34 -19.25 8.56
CA SER A 35 -17.23 -18.89 9.97
C SER A 35 -17.25 -17.39 10.22
N THR A 36 -16.65 -16.61 9.35
CA THR A 36 -16.51 -15.15 9.48
C THR A 36 -17.39 -14.37 8.51
N GLY A 37 -17.85 -15.01 7.41
CA GLY A 37 -18.56 -14.36 6.32
C GLY A 37 -17.64 -13.50 5.44
N GLN A 38 -16.33 -13.59 5.61
CA GLN A 38 -15.36 -12.85 4.82
C GLN A 38 -15.30 -13.39 3.40
N ASP A 39 -15.45 -12.51 2.44
CA ASP A 39 -15.23 -12.80 1.03
C ASP A 39 -13.85 -12.31 0.59
N GLN A 40 -13.21 -13.07 -0.27
CA GLN A 40 -11.93 -12.67 -0.85
C GLN A 40 -11.75 -13.18 -2.28
N TRP A 41 -10.90 -12.47 -3.00
CA TRP A 41 -10.29 -12.97 -4.23
C TRP A 41 -8.78 -13.05 -4.04
N SER A 42 -8.15 -14.11 -4.56
CA SER A 42 -6.71 -14.32 -4.44
C SER A 42 -6.11 -14.84 -5.72
N ALA A 43 -4.84 -14.47 -5.97
CA ALA A 43 -4.06 -14.95 -7.10
C ALA A 43 -2.57 -14.99 -6.74
N GLY A 44 -1.80 -15.76 -7.54
CA GLY A 44 -0.36 -15.94 -7.34
C GLY A 44 0.06 -17.38 -7.10
N VAL A 45 -0.83 -18.35 -7.40
CA VAL A 45 -0.55 -19.79 -7.32
C VAL A 45 -0.40 -20.33 -8.74
N ASP A 46 0.51 -21.26 -8.95
CA ASP A 46 0.53 -22.09 -10.16
C ASP A 46 -0.61 -23.12 -10.12
N THR A 47 -0.93 -23.71 -11.27
CA THR A 47 -2.15 -24.50 -11.51
C THR A 47 -2.35 -25.72 -10.63
N GLU A 48 -1.40 -26.16 -9.84
CA GLU A 48 -1.51 -27.36 -9.01
C GLU A 48 -0.88 -27.24 -7.60
N GLY A 49 -0.55 -26.05 -7.12
CA GLY A 49 0.05 -25.97 -5.81
C GLY A 49 0.59 -24.59 -5.45
N VAL A 50 1.07 -24.51 -4.25
CA VAL A 50 1.77 -23.34 -3.73
C VAL A 50 3.18 -23.32 -4.32
N ASP A 51 3.50 -22.32 -5.15
CA ASP A 51 4.89 -22.01 -5.43
C ASP A 51 5.37 -20.95 -4.43
N ASN A 52 6.26 -21.39 -3.54
CA ASN A 52 6.74 -20.63 -2.39
C ASN A 52 7.59 -19.40 -2.74
N ASN A 53 7.60 -18.95 -3.98
CA ASN A 53 8.40 -17.80 -4.41
C ASN A 53 7.67 -16.84 -5.36
N ILE A 54 6.43 -17.15 -5.73
CA ILE A 54 5.63 -16.30 -6.61
C ILE A 54 4.98 -15.19 -5.76
N PRO A 55 5.08 -13.93 -6.20
CA PRO A 55 4.29 -12.86 -5.63
C PRO A 55 2.80 -13.18 -5.71
N SER A 56 2.09 -12.87 -4.66
CA SER A 56 0.67 -13.16 -4.54
C SER A 56 -0.11 -11.96 -4.04
N VAL A 57 -1.42 -11.99 -4.25
CA VAL A 57 -2.35 -10.96 -3.81
C VAL A 57 -3.59 -11.60 -3.22
N ILE A 58 -4.06 -11.03 -2.12
CA ILE A 58 -5.38 -11.30 -1.55
C ILE A 58 -6.14 -9.97 -1.49
N MET A 59 -7.34 -9.95 -2.05
CA MET A 59 -8.28 -8.83 -1.96
C MET A 59 -9.42 -9.22 -1.03
N GLY A 60 -9.63 -8.45 0.03
CA GLY A 60 -10.84 -8.53 0.85
C GLY A 60 -12.01 -7.87 0.13
N ILE A 61 -13.18 -8.48 0.19
CA ILE A 61 -14.35 -8.07 -0.58
C ILE A 61 -15.56 -8.08 0.35
N ASP A 62 -16.35 -7.01 0.28
CA ASP A 62 -17.66 -6.96 0.90
C ASP A 62 -18.77 -7.14 -0.14
N ASP A 63 -19.89 -7.73 0.26
CA ASP A 63 -21.09 -7.92 -0.56
C ASP A 63 -20.84 -8.63 -1.91
N TYR A 64 -19.89 -9.57 -1.91
CA TYR A 64 -19.56 -10.34 -3.10
C TYR A 64 -20.79 -11.13 -3.62
N SER A 65 -21.04 -10.97 -4.89
CA SER A 65 -21.99 -11.81 -5.63
C SER A 65 -21.50 -12.12 -7.03
N TYR A 66 -21.78 -13.31 -7.49
CA TYR A 66 -21.39 -13.76 -8.83
C TYR A 66 -22.62 -14.17 -9.65
N SER A 67 -22.68 -13.67 -10.86
CA SER A 67 -23.47 -14.27 -11.95
C SER A 67 -22.56 -14.42 -13.17
N PRO A 68 -22.84 -15.39 -14.10
CA PRO A 68 -21.94 -15.66 -15.21
C PRO A 68 -21.53 -14.39 -15.97
N GLY A 69 -20.24 -14.04 -15.92
CA GLY A 69 -19.67 -12.86 -16.56
C GLY A 69 -19.81 -11.55 -15.78
N LEU A 70 -20.42 -11.56 -14.59
CA LEU A 70 -20.57 -10.39 -13.75
C LEU A 70 -20.12 -10.71 -12.33
N PHE A 71 -19.10 -10.04 -11.86
CA PHE A 71 -18.67 -10.02 -10.46
C PHE A 71 -19.12 -8.69 -9.85
N ASN A 72 -19.77 -8.76 -8.70
CA ASN A 72 -20.12 -7.59 -7.90
C ASN A 72 -19.54 -7.75 -6.50
N GLY A 73 -19.17 -6.63 -5.91
CA GLY A 73 -18.61 -6.54 -4.57
C GLY A 73 -17.74 -5.30 -4.45
N ASP A 74 -17.51 -4.86 -3.24
CA ASP A 74 -16.63 -3.74 -2.93
C ASP A 74 -15.29 -4.27 -2.39
N VAL A 75 -14.18 -3.90 -3.04
CA VAL A 75 -12.84 -4.22 -2.53
C VAL A 75 -12.58 -3.32 -1.32
N THR A 76 -12.28 -3.92 -0.18
CA THR A 76 -12.07 -3.20 1.08
C THR A 76 -10.62 -3.22 1.54
N SER A 77 -9.88 -4.23 1.12
CA SER A 77 -8.46 -4.37 1.43
C SER A 77 -7.71 -5.07 0.32
N LEU A 78 -6.40 -4.86 0.30
CA LEU A 78 -5.48 -5.51 -0.61
C LEU A 78 -4.23 -5.87 0.18
N THR A 79 -3.82 -7.13 0.13
CA THR A 79 -2.56 -7.57 0.72
C THR A 79 -1.69 -8.17 -0.37
N LEU A 80 -0.49 -7.65 -0.54
CA LEU A 80 0.53 -8.21 -1.41
C LEU A 80 1.46 -9.09 -0.58
N GLY A 81 1.89 -10.22 -1.12
CA GLY A 81 2.71 -11.16 -0.37
C GLY A 81 3.26 -12.30 -1.20
N ARG A 82 3.55 -13.41 -0.52
CA ARG A 82 4.06 -14.66 -1.08
C ARG A 82 3.48 -15.86 -0.35
N ASN A 83 3.83 -17.06 -0.84
CA ASN A 83 3.44 -18.32 -0.20
C ASN A 83 1.93 -18.46 -0.04
N LEU A 84 1.18 -18.10 -1.10
CA LEU A 84 -0.28 -18.22 -1.10
C LEU A 84 -0.67 -19.70 -0.95
N GLU A 85 -1.41 -20.03 0.11
CA GLU A 85 -1.92 -21.37 0.34
C GLU A 85 -3.39 -21.36 0.80
N TYR A 86 -4.10 -22.44 0.53
CA TYR A 86 -5.49 -22.57 0.95
C TYR A 86 -5.60 -23.19 2.34
N ASP A 87 -6.16 -22.42 3.28
CA ASP A 87 -6.49 -22.90 4.62
C ASP A 87 -7.90 -23.52 4.63
N ALA A 88 -7.95 -24.85 4.57
CA ALA A 88 -9.21 -25.59 4.59
C ALA A 88 -9.97 -25.48 5.93
N GLY A 89 -9.32 -25.04 7.01
CA GLY A 89 -9.95 -24.83 8.31
C GLY A 89 -10.75 -23.52 8.35
N GLN A 90 -10.33 -22.53 7.59
CA GLN A 90 -10.97 -21.22 7.49
C GLN A 90 -11.79 -21.06 6.20
N ASP A 91 -11.60 -21.94 5.23
CA ASP A 91 -12.16 -21.85 3.87
C ASP A 91 -11.69 -20.58 3.13
N LEU A 92 -10.45 -20.18 3.37
CA LEU A 92 -9.81 -18.98 2.85
C LEU A 92 -8.40 -19.27 2.34
N TRP A 93 -7.92 -18.42 1.44
CA TRP A 93 -6.51 -18.33 1.10
C TRP A 93 -5.78 -17.44 2.11
N VAL A 94 -4.57 -17.82 2.45
CA VAL A 94 -3.65 -17.11 3.34
C VAL A 94 -2.29 -16.98 2.67
N GLN A 95 -1.48 -16.00 3.09
CA GLN A 95 -0.16 -15.75 2.54
C GLN A 95 0.76 -15.13 3.60
N ASP A 96 2.07 -15.11 3.32
CA ASP A 96 2.99 -14.25 4.04
C ASP A 96 2.80 -12.82 3.55
N GLU A 97 2.24 -11.97 4.40
CA GLU A 97 1.91 -10.59 4.06
C GLU A 97 3.19 -9.73 4.01
N GLU A 98 3.40 -9.07 2.88
CA GLU A 98 4.55 -8.19 2.66
C GLU A 98 4.17 -6.70 2.59
N LEU A 99 2.97 -6.39 2.10
CA LEU A 99 2.42 -5.03 2.07
C LEU A 99 0.91 -5.10 2.28
N ILE A 100 0.41 -4.30 3.23
CA ILE A 100 -1.00 -4.30 3.61
C ILE A 100 -1.61 -2.96 3.20
N ILE A 101 -2.72 -3.01 2.47
CA ILE A 101 -3.43 -1.83 1.99
C ILE A 101 -4.87 -1.93 2.45
N ASN A 102 -5.25 -1.10 3.40
CA ASN A 102 -6.58 -1.04 3.98
C ASN A 102 -7.38 0.15 3.46
N ASN A 103 -8.69 0.09 3.57
CA ASN A 103 -9.62 1.15 3.15
C ASN A 103 -9.47 1.48 1.65
N VAL A 104 -9.51 0.45 0.81
CA VAL A 104 -9.46 0.57 -0.66
C VAL A 104 -10.79 1.03 -1.25
N SER A 105 -11.77 1.37 -0.43
CA SER A 105 -13.13 1.73 -0.82
C SER A 105 -13.18 2.98 -1.72
N GLY A 106 -14.05 2.94 -2.73
CA GLY A 106 -14.40 4.11 -3.56
C GLY A 106 -13.70 4.19 -4.90
N TYR A 107 -12.81 3.27 -5.24
CA TYR A 107 -12.15 3.22 -6.55
C TYR A 107 -12.88 2.30 -7.54
N MET A 108 -14.16 2.40 -7.61
CA MET A 108 -14.90 1.73 -8.69
C MET A 108 -15.52 2.83 -9.55
N PRO A 109 -14.93 3.17 -10.71
CA PRO A 109 -15.64 4.03 -11.65
C PRO A 109 -16.98 3.39 -11.97
N ASP A 110 -18.06 4.17 -12.00
CA ASP A 110 -19.47 3.74 -12.19
C ASP A 110 -19.74 2.81 -13.39
N THR A 111 -18.76 2.54 -14.20
CA THR A 111 -18.84 1.70 -15.39
C THR A 111 -18.04 0.42 -15.32
N THR A 112 -17.41 0.14 -14.19
CA THR A 112 -16.43 -0.93 -14.11
C THR A 112 -16.99 -2.13 -13.43
N THR A 113 -16.88 -3.26 -14.11
CA THR A 113 -17.11 -4.55 -13.48
C THR A 113 -16.03 -4.80 -12.43
N PHE A 114 -16.35 -5.55 -11.39
CA PHE A 114 -15.40 -6.00 -10.39
C PHE A 114 -14.12 -6.62 -11.01
N ALA A 115 -14.25 -7.29 -12.17
CA ALA A 115 -13.11 -7.79 -12.94
C ALA A 115 -12.10 -6.67 -13.30
N TYR A 116 -12.58 -5.46 -13.59
CA TYR A 116 -11.69 -4.33 -13.89
C TYR A 116 -10.87 -3.93 -12.67
N ALA A 117 -11.49 -3.86 -11.50
CA ALA A 117 -10.77 -3.55 -10.27
C ALA A 117 -9.70 -4.60 -9.94
N ILE A 118 -10.01 -5.88 -10.13
CA ILE A 118 -9.04 -6.97 -9.97
C ILE A 118 -7.81 -6.71 -10.87
N TYR A 119 -8.00 -6.44 -12.15
CA TYR A 119 -6.89 -6.17 -13.05
C TYR A 119 -6.10 -4.92 -12.67
N SER A 120 -6.78 -3.83 -12.35
CA SER A 120 -6.12 -2.58 -11.96
C SER A 120 -5.34 -2.72 -10.66
N LEU A 121 -5.93 -3.32 -9.63
CA LEU A 121 -5.31 -3.40 -8.31
C LEU A 121 -4.27 -4.52 -8.20
N SER A 122 -4.37 -5.57 -9.01
CA SER A 122 -3.39 -6.66 -8.97
C SER A 122 -2.14 -6.41 -9.81
N HIS A 123 -2.27 -5.81 -11.00
CA HIS A 123 -1.10 -5.61 -11.86
C HIS A 123 -1.17 -4.47 -12.88
N GLY A 124 -2.37 -4.00 -13.26
CA GLY A 124 -2.52 -2.99 -14.32
C GLY A 124 -2.02 -3.44 -15.70
N GLY A 125 -1.88 -2.50 -16.62
CA GLY A 125 -1.32 -2.74 -17.95
C GLY A 125 -2.31 -3.26 -18.99
N ALA A 126 -1.78 -3.78 -20.10
CA ALA A 126 -2.60 -4.26 -21.22
C ALA A 126 -3.10 -5.68 -20.97
N VAL A 127 -4.40 -5.89 -21.11
CA VAL A 127 -5.06 -7.19 -21.01
C VAL A 127 -5.77 -7.50 -22.33
N ASP A 128 -5.40 -8.61 -22.97
CA ASP A 128 -5.93 -9.02 -24.27
C ASP A 128 -7.46 -9.08 -24.29
N GLY A 129 -8.06 -8.36 -25.23
CA GLY A 129 -9.50 -8.29 -25.40
C GLY A 129 -10.25 -7.36 -24.45
N LEU A 130 -9.58 -6.78 -23.45
CA LEU A 130 -10.20 -5.90 -22.45
C LEU A 130 -9.66 -4.45 -22.50
N GLY A 131 -8.42 -4.25 -22.96
CA GLY A 131 -7.80 -2.92 -23.05
C GLY A 131 -6.65 -2.73 -22.07
N THR A 132 -6.32 -1.47 -21.77
CA THR A 132 -5.25 -1.10 -20.82
C THR A 132 -5.88 -0.61 -19.52
N PHE A 133 -5.41 -1.14 -18.43
CA PHE A 133 -5.87 -0.81 -17.07
C PHE A 133 -4.80 0.02 -16.35
N PRO A 134 -5.19 1.01 -15.54
CA PRO A 134 -4.27 1.64 -14.61
C PRO A 134 -3.74 0.59 -13.61
N GLY A 135 -2.54 0.83 -13.08
CA GLY A 135 -1.95 -0.02 -12.06
C GLY A 135 -2.24 0.47 -10.64
N LEU A 136 -1.68 -0.23 -9.67
CA LEU A 136 -1.82 0.12 -8.26
C LEU A 136 -1.22 1.50 -7.94
N THR A 137 -0.10 1.86 -8.58
CA THR A 137 0.52 3.18 -8.43
C THR A 137 -0.33 4.32 -8.99
N ASP A 138 -1.06 4.09 -10.09
CA ASP A 138 -2.01 5.06 -10.63
C ASP A 138 -3.20 5.25 -9.68
N TYR A 139 -3.67 4.16 -9.07
CA TYR A 139 -4.70 4.21 -8.04
C TYR A 139 -4.26 5.06 -6.84
N PHE A 140 -3.04 4.84 -6.32
CA PHE A 140 -2.52 5.65 -5.23
C PHE A 140 -2.38 7.13 -5.60
N ALA A 141 -1.89 7.41 -6.81
CA ALA A 141 -1.75 8.79 -7.30
C ALA A 141 -3.11 9.52 -7.42
N GLU A 142 -4.19 8.81 -7.73
CA GLU A 142 -5.52 9.40 -7.85
C GLU A 142 -6.19 9.62 -6.48
N GLN A 143 -6.03 8.67 -5.56
CA GLN A 143 -6.73 8.70 -4.26
C GLN A 143 -5.94 9.44 -3.17
N GLY A 144 -4.62 9.56 -3.31
CA GLY A 144 -3.72 9.88 -2.22
C GLY A 144 -3.57 8.71 -1.24
N THR A 145 -2.54 8.75 -0.40
CA THR A 145 -2.26 7.66 0.53
C THR A 145 -2.06 8.15 1.96
N MET A 146 -2.27 7.24 2.90
CA MET A 146 -1.72 7.34 4.25
C MET A 146 -0.74 6.18 4.41
N GLN A 147 0.54 6.44 4.67
CA GLN A 147 1.59 5.44 4.75
C GLN A 147 2.14 5.35 6.16
N VAL A 148 2.19 4.14 6.69
CA VAL A 148 2.71 3.85 8.02
C VAL A 148 3.90 2.92 7.89
N GLY A 149 5.06 3.35 8.36
CA GLY A 149 6.30 2.58 8.37
C GLY A 149 6.37 1.56 9.52
N ASN A 150 7.43 0.78 9.53
CA ASN A 150 7.73 -0.18 10.58
C ASN A 150 8.27 0.53 11.84
N LEU A 151 8.07 -0.09 12.99
CA LEU A 151 8.77 0.33 14.20
C LEU A 151 10.19 -0.23 14.21
N GLY A 152 11.17 0.62 14.48
CA GLY A 152 12.58 0.26 14.66
C GLY A 152 13.31 -0.18 13.39
N LEU A 153 12.75 0.11 12.21
CA LEU A 153 13.40 -0.09 10.92
C LEU A 153 13.47 1.23 10.16
N ASP A 154 14.54 1.43 9.43
CA ASP A 154 14.67 2.56 8.52
C ASP A 154 13.88 2.25 7.23
N ASP A 155 12.75 2.91 7.06
CA ASP A 155 11.88 2.70 5.91
C ASP A 155 12.13 3.72 4.80
N THR A 156 11.77 3.36 3.57
CA THR A 156 11.67 4.29 2.45
C THR A 156 10.24 4.35 1.96
N LEU A 157 9.59 5.48 2.19
CA LEU A 157 8.23 5.80 1.79
C LEU A 157 8.22 6.54 0.45
N LEU A 158 7.07 6.62 -0.22
CA LEU A 158 6.95 7.17 -1.57
C LEU A 158 5.69 8.03 -1.72
N GLY A 159 5.85 9.29 -2.15
CA GLY A 159 4.75 10.11 -2.63
C GLY A 159 4.31 9.69 -4.04
N PHE A 160 3.00 9.54 -4.25
CA PHE A 160 2.43 9.02 -5.50
C PHE A 160 1.86 10.11 -6.42
N GLY A 161 1.47 11.27 -5.88
CA GLY A 161 0.98 12.38 -6.69
C GLY A 161 -0.38 12.96 -6.29
N GLY A 162 -1.14 12.29 -5.42
CA GLY A 162 -2.28 12.88 -4.69
C GLY A 162 -1.78 13.59 -3.43
N GLN A 163 -2.67 13.82 -2.48
CA GLN A 163 -2.24 14.18 -1.12
C GLN A 163 -1.81 12.91 -0.39
N ASP A 164 -0.52 12.80 -0.08
CA ASP A 164 -0.01 11.71 0.72
C ASP A 164 0.24 12.16 2.17
N THR A 165 -0.07 11.29 3.12
CA THR A 165 0.23 11.49 4.54
C THR A 165 1.20 10.41 4.99
N PHE A 166 2.36 10.81 5.47
CA PHE A 166 3.39 9.92 5.98
C PHE A 166 3.35 9.95 7.50
N VAL A 167 3.03 8.83 8.12
CA VAL A 167 2.81 8.70 9.57
C VAL A 167 4.06 8.14 10.23
N PHE A 168 4.65 8.92 11.13
CA PHE A 168 5.86 8.57 11.88
C PHE A 168 5.52 8.32 13.34
N GLN A 169 5.61 7.08 13.75
CA GLN A 169 5.34 6.66 15.13
C GLN A 169 6.57 6.94 16.03
N ASP A 170 6.34 6.98 17.31
CA ASP A 170 7.45 6.98 18.30
C ASP A 170 8.20 5.64 18.19
N GLY A 171 9.49 5.69 17.92
CA GLY A 171 10.33 4.53 17.64
C GLY A 171 10.31 4.05 16.18
N SER A 172 9.93 4.89 15.22
CA SER A 172 9.98 4.57 13.78
C SER A 172 11.40 4.50 13.19
N ALA A 173 12.43 4.92 13.95
CA ALA A 173 13.83 5.01 13.53
C ALA A 173 14.10 6.14 12.51
N PHE A 174 14.90 5.90 11.43
CA PHE A 174 15.32 6.95 10.50
C PHE A 174 14.80 6.68 9.09
N ASP A 175 13.65 7.25 8.80
CA ASP A 175 12.93 7.01 7.57
C ASP A 175 13.32 7.97 6.45
N THR A 176 13.07 7.57 5.22
CA THR A 176 13.26 8.39 4.03
C THR A 176 11.94 8.52 3.29
N VAL A 177 11.60 9.74 2.88
CA VAL A 177 10.45 10.01 2.00
C VAL A 177 10.96 10.49 0.64
N ASN A 178 10.63 9.74 -0.38
CA ASN A 178 10.88 10.09 -1.77
C ASN A 178 9.65 10.73 -2.42
N SER A 179 9.86 11.63 -3.37
CA SER A 179 8.79 12.27 -4.17
C SER A 179 7.74 13.04 -3.34
N PHE A 180 8.14 13.62 -2.20
CA PHE A 180 7.27 14.45 -1.39
C PHE A 180 6.84 15.70 -2.17
N ASP A 181 5.54 15.94 -2.31
CA ASP A 181 4.99 17.15 -2.90
C ASP A 181 4.75 18.20 -1.81
N LEU A 182 5.61 19.24 -1.80
CA LEU A 182 5.55 20.35 -0.84
C LEU A 182 4.20 21.07 -0.81
N ALA A 183 3.42 20.99 -1.89
CA ALA A 183 2.15 21.71 -2.01
C ALA A 183 0.99 21.01 -1.32
N VAL A 184 1.04 19.68 -1.17
CA VAL A 184 -0.12 18.89 -0.74
C VAL A 184 0.18 17.83 0.32
N ASP A 185 1.43 17.32 0.39
CA ASP A 185 1.76 16.20 1.28
C ASP A 185 1.96 16.64 2.73
N ILE A 186 1.71 15.70 3.65
CA ILE A 186 1.73 15.88 5.10
C ILE A 186 2.68 14.86 5.76
N LEU A 187 3.46 15.35 6.71
CA LEU A 187 4.24 14.55 7.64
C LEU A 187 3.50 14.52 8.99
N ASP A 188 2.91 13.41 9.34
CA ASP A 188 2.29 13.24 10.66
C ASP A 188 3.36 12.81 11.66
N VAL A 189 3.74 13.76 12.51
CA VAL A 189 4.69 13.61 13.62
C VAL A 189 4.01 13.75 14.97
N SER A 190 2.70 13.62 15.02
CA SER A 190 1.91 13.78 16.24
C SER A 190 2.35 12.82 17.35
N ALA A 191 2.74 11.60 16.97
CA ALA A 191 3.23 10.60 17.92
C ALA A 191 4.58 10.96 18.60
N TRP A 192 5.35 11.89 18.03
CA TRP A 192 6.59 12.41 18.66
C TRP A 192 6.29 13.44 19.75
N GLY A 193 5.02 13.79 19.98
CA GLY A 193 4.61 14.78 20.96
C GLY A 193 5.00 16.22 20.58
N ALA A 194 5.42 16.44 19.35
CA ALA A 194 5.70 17.78 18.84
C ALA A 194 4.40 18.58 18.68
N THR A 195 4.38 19.81 19.16
CA THR A 195 3.24 20.73 19.07
C THR A 195 3.44 21.84 18.03
N GLY A 196 4.60 21.85 17.40
CA GLY A 196 4.96 22.80 16.36
C GLY A 196 6.38 22.61 15.87
N LEU A 197 6.78 23.36 14.82
CA LEU A 197 8.12 23.28 14.24
C LEU A 197 9.25 23.51 15.22
N GLY A 198 9.01 24.28 16.29
CA GLY A 198 10.03 24.59 17.32
C GLY A 198 10.41 23.38 18.18
N ASP A 199 9.63 22.33 18.18
CA ASP A 199 9.87 21.10 18.91
C ASP A 199 10.66 20.06 18.08
N LEU A 200 10.93 20.39 16.80
CA LEU A 200 11.67 19.55 15.88
C LEU A 200 13.05 20.14 15.57
N SER A 201 14.02 19.30 15.30
CA SER A 201 15.30 19.72 14.73
C SER A 201 15.21 19.58 13.21
N ILE A 202 15.17 20.70 12.49
CA ILE A 202 15.04 20.72 11.02
C ILE A 202 16.32 21.34 10.43
N SER A 203 16.97 20.62 9.54
CA SER A 203 18.16 21.05 8.83
C SER A 203 18.11 20.72 7.36
N THR A 204 18.86 21.44 6.54
CA THR A 204 19.02 21.17 5.10
C THR A 204 20.40 20.63 4.82
N ILE A 205 20.48 19.49 4.15
CA ILE A 205 21.72 18.84 3.74
C ILE A 205 21.70 18.65 2.22
N GLY A 206 22.40 19.52 1.50
CA GLY A 206 22.33 19.54 0.03
C GLY A 206 20.96 19.99 -0.46
N ALA A 207 20.24 19.11 -1.14
CA ALA A 207 18.88 19.34 -1.61
C ALA A 207 17.81 18.74 -0.68
N ASP A 208 18.21 18.03 0.37
CA ASP A 208 17.33 17.27 1.24
C ASP A 208 17.02 18.03 2.52
N THR A 209 15.85 17.79 3.09
CA THR A 209 15.52 18.23 4.45
C THR A 209 15.62 17.03 5.39
N VAL A 210 16.36 17.23 6.49
CA VAL A 210 16.47 16.25 7.58
C VAL A 210 15.76 16.79 8.81
N ILE A 211 14.86 16.00 9.34
CA ILE A 211 14.02 16.31 10.50
C ILE A 211 14.32 15.26 11.57
N SER A 212 14.40 15.68 12.83
CA SER A 212 14.55 14.75 13.95
C SER A 212 13.61 15.13 15.08
N SER A 213 13.17 14.13 15.83
CA SER A 213 12.47 14.26 17.11
C SER A 213 13.33 15.02 18.13
N SER A 214 12.73 15.50 19.21
CA SER A 214 13.43 16.31 20.22
C SER A 214 14.55 15.56 20.96
N ASP A 215 14.43 14.23 21.06
CA ASP A 215 15.41 13.33 21.68
C ASP A 215 16.37 12.65 20.68
N PHE A 216 16.18 12.92 19.37
CA PHE A 216 16.98 12.38 18.28
C PHE A 216 16.94 10.83 18.15
N THR A 217 15.88 10.21 18.64
CA THR A 217 15.67 8.76 18.48
C THR A 217 15.05 8.43 17.14
N ASP A 218 14.26 9.36 16.59
CA ASP A 218 13.55 9.22 15.32
C ASP A 218 13.92 10.35 14.37
N GLY A 219 13.87 10.08 13.09
CA GLY A 219 14.18 11.07 12.07
C GLY A 219 13.59 10.77 10.71
N ILE A 220 13.50 11.81 9.89
CA ILE A 220 12.98 11.74 8.52
C ILE A 220 13.95 12.47 7.60
N THR A 221 14.28 11.86 6.48
CA THR A 221 14.96 12.52 5.38
C THR A 221 13.99 12.69 4.21
N ILE A 222 13.69 13.92 3.85
CA ILE A 222 12.87 14.24 2.66
C ILE A 222 13.80 14.52 1.50
N THR A 223 13.82 13.63 0.51
CA THR A 223 14.77 13.72 -0.60
C THR A 223 14.37 14.78 -1.62
N GLY A 224 15.31 15.62 -2.00
CA GLY A 224 15.14 16.64 -3.05
C GLY A 224 14.21 17.80 -2.70
N VAL A 225 13.79 17.94 -1.44
CA VAL A 225 12.84 18.97 -1.01
C VAL A 225 13.42 19.82 0.10
N THR A 226 13.21 21.13 0.01
CA THR A 226 13.57 22.13 1.03
C THR A 226 12.42 23.12 1.22
N GLY A 227 12.42 23.83 2.33
CA GLY A 227 11.44 24.90 2.55
C GLY A 227 10.11 24.42 3.15
N LEU A 228 10.12 23.30 3.88
CA LEU A 228 8.98 22.84 4.66
C LEU A 228 8.47 23.95 5.60
N THR A 229 7.17 24.01 5.75
CA THR A 229 6.47 24.93 6.65
C THR A 229 5.58 24.16 7.60
N ALA A 230 4.98 24.80 8.59
CA ALA A 230 4.04 24.15 9.49
C ALA A 230 2.82 23.53 8.79
N ALA A 231 2.49 23.98 7.57
CA ALA A 231 1.41 23.42 6.78
C ALA A 231 1.72 22.00 6.24
N ASN A 232 2.97 21.59 6.25
CA ASN A 232 3.40 20.26 5.83
C ASN A 232 3.44 19.25 6.98
N PHE A 233 2.95 19.63 8.16
CA PHE A 233 3.01 18.78 9.35
C PHE A 233 1.65 18.64 10.01
N GLU A 234 1.40 17.46 10.56
CA GLU A 234 0.40 17.22 11.57
C GLU A 234 1.11 17.03 12.92
N PHE A 235 0.69 17.81 13.93
CA PHE A 235 1.27 17.84 15.26
C PHE A 235 0.30 17.29 16.30
N ALA A 236 0.80 17.00 17.52
CA ALA A 236 0.01 16.51 18.66
C ALA A 236 -1.02 17.53 19.18
#